data_cc39f636566a3d6e1c5b4089f732e767
#
_entry.id   cc39f636566a3d6e1c5b4089f732e767
#
_cell.length_a   1.000
_cell.length_b   1.000
_cell.length_c   1.000
_cell.angle_alpha   90.00
_cell.angle_beta   90.00
_cell.angle_gamma   90.00
#
_symmetry.space_group_name_H-M   'P 1'
#
loop_
_entity.id
_entity.type
_entity.pdbx_description
1 polymer ?
#
loop_
_entity_poly.entity_id
_entity_poly.type
_entity_poly.pdbx_seq_one_letter_code
_entity_poly.pdbx_strand_id
1 'polypeptide(L)'
;MRKFLSLLLFIGLTWGQNSTSMKSKEVNNESITKEYNILNKHNFTIGFLDDRNGFSILGYTRNLKQTSSDEYFIGAGTMIMGISATIGYQYYYIRSKLSISSVFSSQAFIHLGGSGFMPTASLTLNYNLTKWAKIKLGCFGLIHLGGTSSESGNDIDVLPFGGLNFQF
;
A
#
# COMPACT_ATOMS: atom_id res chain seq x y z
N MET A 1 18.97 -15.48 4.11
CA MET A 1 18.17 -14.28 3.71
C MET A 1 18.59 -13.63 2.38
N ARG A 2 19.82 -13.75 1.90
CA ARG A 2 20.26 -13.26 0.56
C ARG A 2 19.45 -13.81 -0.64
N LYS A 3 18.78 -14.95 -0.51
CA LYS A 3 18.05 -15.60 -1.62
C LYS A 3 16.68 -14.99 -1.93
N PHE A 4 16.06 -14.26 -0.98
CA PHE A 4 14.76 -13.60 -1.22
C PHE A 4 14.87 -12.27 -1.97
N LEU A 5 15.98 -11.54 -1.79
CA LEU A 5 16.22 -10.30 -2.52
C LEU A 5 16.43 -10.55 -4.01
N SER A 6 17.05 -11.66 -4.36
CA SER A 6 17.23 -12.10 -5.76
C SER A 6 15.91 -12.45 -6.43
N LEU A 7 14.94 -12.99 -5.69
CA LEU A 7 13.61 -13.34 -6.23
C LEU A 7 12.79 -12.10 -6.58
N LEU A 8 12.84 -11.08 -5.72
CA LEU A 8 12.16 -9.79 -5.97
C LEU A 8 12.77 -9.03 -7.16
N LEU A 9 14.09 -9.07 -7.32
CA LEU A 9 14.76 -8.49 -8.48
C LEU A 9 14.44 -9.25 -9.78
N PHE A 10 14.31 -10.57 -9.71
CA PHE A 10 13.97 -11.39 -10.90
C PHE A 10 12.53 -11.14 -11.36
N ILE A 11 11.58 -10.96 -10.45
CA ILE A 11 10.19 -10.64 -10.78
C ILE A 11 10.10 -9.26 -11.43
N GLY A 12 10.88 -8.28 -10.98
CA GLY A 12 10.93 -6.94 -11.58
C GLY A 12 11.54 -6.89 -12.98
N LEU A 13 12.54 -7.74 -13.27
CA LEU A 13 13.24 -7.75 -14.56
C LEU A 13 12.51 -8.55 -15.65
N THR A 14 11.73 -9.57 -15.29
CA THR A 14 11.00 -10.38 -16.29
C THR A 14 9.74 -9.69 -16.82
N TRP A 15 9.21 -8.68 -16.13
CA TRP A 15 8.01 -7.95 -16.56
C TRP A 15 8.32 -6.71 -17.41
N GLY A 16 9.58 -6.27 -17.46
CA GLY A 16 10.00 -5.12 -18.27
C GLY A 16 10.19 -5.40 -19.76
N GLN A 17 10.10 -6.65 -20.22
CA GLN A 17 10.45 -7.00 -21.61
C GLN A 17 9.30 -7.39 -22.52
N ASN A 18 8.05 -7.40 -22.10
CA ASN A 18 6.90 -7.79 -22.94
C ASN A 18 5.92 -6.66 -23.25
N SER A 19 6.41 -5.50 -23.68
CA SER A 19 5.58 -4.45 -24.25
C SER A 19 5.64 -4.39 -25.76
N THR A 20 5.50 -5.56 -26.45
CA THR A 20 5.32 -5.56 -27.89
C THR A 20 4.22 -6.54 -28.27
N SER A 21 3.16 -6.01 -28.88
CA SER A 21 2.13 -6.75 -29.61
C SER A 21 0.99 -7.40 -28.82
N MET A 22 -0.01 -6.59 -28.45
CA MET A 22 -1.42 -7.01 -28.47
C MET A 22 -2.33 -5.84 -28.82
N LYS A 23 -2.30 -5.49 -30.10
CA LYS A 23 -3.33 -4.67 -30.74
C LYS A 23 -4.40 -5.62 -31.29
N SER A 24 -5.35 -6.03 -30.45
CA SER A 24 -6.67 -6.54 -30.88
C SER A 24 -7.45 -7.08 -29.67
N LYS A 25 -8.19 -6.25 -29.00
CA LYS A 25 -9.42 -6.47 -28.21
C LYS A 25 -9.72 -5.26 -27.32
N GLU A 26 -9.70 -4.10 -27.94
CA GLU A 26 -9.85 -2.82 -27.21
C GLU A 26 -11.31 -2.40 -26.94
N VAL A 27 -12.30 -3.15 -27.43
CA VAL A 27 -13.69 -2.64 -27.47
C VAL A 27 -14.51 -2.94 -26.23
N ASN A 28 -14.12 -3.90 -25.36
CA ASN A 28 -14.90 -4.26 -24.17
C ASN A 28 -14.28 -3.94 -22.82
N ASN A 29 -13.03 -3.48 -22.78
CA ASN A 29 -12.38 -3.15 -21.51
C ASN A 29 -12.57 -1.70 -21.05
N GLU A 30 -12.93 -0.77 -21.96
CA GLU A 30 -13.14 0.64 -21.59
C GLU A 30 -14.36 0.86 -20.71
N SER A 31 -15.42 0.07 -20.88
CA SER A 31 -16.63 0.21 -20.05
C SER A 31 -16.43 -0.32 -18.63
N ILE A 32 -15.61 -1.37 -18.46
CA ILE A 32 -15.31 -1.95 -17.15
C ILE A 32 -14.31 -1.08 -16.39
N THR A 33 -13.32 -0.51 -17.07
CA THR A 33 -12.35 0.41 -16.46
C THR A 33 -12.96 1.76 -16.07
N LYS A 34 -13.96 2.24 -16.79
CA LYS A 34 -14.65 3.50 -16.43
C LYS A 34 -15.48 3.39 -15.14
N GLU A 35 -16.02 2.22 -14.83
CA GLU A 35 -16.85 2.04 -13.62
C GLU A 35 -16.03 2.03 -12.32
N TYR A 36 -14.73 1.70 -12.38
CA TYR A 36 -13.82 1.73 -11.21
C TYR A 36 -13.08 3.05 -11.05
N ASN A 37 -13.23 3.98 -11.98
CA ASN A 37 -12.61 5.33 -11.94
C ASN A 37 -13.43 6.36 -11.14
N ILE A 38 -14.24 5.94 -10.20
CA ILE A 38 -14.81 6.87 -9.22
C ILE A 38 -13.64 7.35 -8.37
N LEU A 39 -13.32 8.61 -8.50
CA LEU A 39 -12.32 9.32 -7.71
C LEU A 39 -12.73 9.36 -6.24
N ASN A 40 -12.55 8.24 -5.55
CA ASN A 40 -12.75 8.18 -4.11
C ASN A 40 -11.60 8.93 -3.45
N LYS A 41 -11.89 10.16 -3.02
CA LYS A 41 -10.89 11.05 -2.43
C LYS A 41 -10.55 10.65 -0.99
N HIS A 42 -11.49 10.03 -0.31
CA HIS A 42 -11.40 9.73 1.11
C HIS A 42 -11.43 8.22 1.35
N ASN A 43 -10.55 7.76 2.20
CA ASN A 43 -10.47 6.36 2.59
C ASN A 43 -10.41 6.29 4.12
N PHE A 44 -11.22 5.43 4.70
CA PHE A 44 -11.20 5.09 6.11
C PHE A 44 -10.92 3.62 6.28
N THR A 45 -9.91 3.27 7.05
CA THR A 45 -9.48 1.88 7.26
C THR A 45 -9.68 1.48 8.72
N ILE A 46 -10.21 0.27 8.91
CA ILE A 46 -10.30 -0.40 10.21
C ILE A 46 -9.64 -1.76 10.05
N GLY A 47 -8.65 -2.07 10.88
CA GLY A 47 -7.96 -3.35 10.80
C GLY A 47 -6.77 -3.47 11.71
N PHE A 48 -6.10 -4.60 11.61
CA PHE A 48 -4.81 -4.82 12.25
C PHE A 48 -3.73 -4.43 11.27
N LEU A 49 -3.09 -3.30 11.53
CA LEU A 49 -2.15 -2.65 10.63
C LEU A 49 -2.80 -2.20 9.31
N ASP A 50 -2.19 -1.29 8.61
CA ASP A 50 -2.68 -0.77 7.33
C ASP A 50 -1.50 -0.46 6.40
N ASP A 51 -1.62 -0.83 5.13
CA ASP A 51 -0.60 -0.59 4.11
C ASP A 51 -0.29 0.90 3.90
N ARG A 52 -1.25 1.80 4.14
CA ARG A 52 -1.10 3.24 3.96
C ARG A 52 -0.71 3.96 5.25
N ASN A 53 -1.29 3.54 6.39
CA ASN A 53 -1.08 4.18 7.70
C ASN A 53 -0.20 3.34 8.66
N GLY A 54 0.30 2.18 8.21
CA GLY A 54 1.21 1.29 8.94
C GLY A 54 0.66 0.80 10.25
N PHE A 55 1.30 1.17 11.35
CA PHE A 55 0.87 0.78 12.70
C PHE A 55 -0.38 1.53 13.15
N SER A 56 -1.51 1.34 12.46
CA SER A 56 -2.78 1.94 12.87
C SER A 56 -3.89 0.91 12.92
N ILE A 57 -4.78 1.05 13.89
CA ILE A 57 -6.03 0.28 14.00
C ILE A 57 -7.13 1.01 13.26
N LEU A 58 -7.16 2.34 13.36
CA LEU A 58 -8.05 3.22 12.62
C LEU A 58 -7.21 4.18 11.80
N GLY A 59 -7.43 4.21 10.50
CA GLY A 59 -6.71 5.05 9.58
C GLY A 59 -7.63 5.87 8.68
N TYR A 60 -7.22 7.08 8.39
CA TYR A 60 -7.85 7.93 7.40
C TYR A 60 -6.81 8.36 6.39
N THR A 61 -7.11 8.22 5.10
CA THR A 61 -6.26 8.74 4.03
C THR A 61 -7.07 9.52 3.01
N ARG A 62 -6.45 10.58 2.49
CA ARG A 62 -6.98 11.39 1.39
C ARG A 62 -6.10 11.23 0.17
N ASN A 63 -6.67 10.86 -0.95
CA ASN A 63 -5.98 10.81 -2.22
C ASN A 63 -5.80 12.25 -2.74
N LEU A 64 -4.56 12.63 -3.00
CA LEU A 64 -4.17 13.94 -3.55
C LEU A 64 -4.25 13.93 -5.07
N LYS A 65 -3.77 12.81 -5.67
CA LYS A 65 -3.79 12.59 -7.11
C LYS A 65 -4.07 11.10 -7.35
N GLN A 66 -4.90 10.83 -8.33
CA GLN A 66 -5.26 9.49 -8.73
C GLN A 66 -5.28 9.38 -10.25
N THR A 67 -4.65 8.32 -10.76
CA THR A 67 -4.68 7.93 -12.18
C THR A 67 -5.25 6.51 -12.29
N SER A 68 -5.23 5.93 -13.47
CA SER A 68 -5.67 4.54 -13.67
C SER A 68 -4.82 3.53 -12.87
N SER A 69 -3.51 3.79 -12.74
CA SER A 69 -2.56 2.89 -12.08
C SER A 69 -1.96 3.42 -10.79
N ASP A 70 -2.04 4.74 -10.54
CA ASP A 70 -1.29 5.39 -9.46
C ASP A 70 -2.19 6.21 -8.55
N GLU A 71 -1.85 6.23 -7.26
CA GLU A 71 -2.46 7.09 -6.25
C GLU A 71 -1.40 7.69 -5.34
N TYR A 72 -1.43 9.03 -5.17
CA TYR A 72 -0.68 9.74 -4.14
C TYR A 72 -1.63 10.11 -3.02
N PHE A 73 -1.21 9.87 -1.80
CA PHE A 73 -2.07 10.09 -0.64
C PHE A 73 -1.32 10.69 0.55
N ILE A 74 -2.10 11.33 1.41
CA ILE A 74 -1.71 11.71 2.77
C ILE A 74 -2.70 11.11 3.73
N GLY A 75 -2.31 10.88 4.97
CA GLY A 75 -3.20 10.29 5.95
C GLY A 75 -2.77 10.49 7.39
N ALA A 76 -3.63 10.01 8.26
CA ALA A 76 -3.41 9.93 9.68
C ALA A 76 -4.00 8.63 10.20
N GLY A 77 -3.37 8.06 11.21
CA GLY A 77 -3.81 6.84 11.87
C GLY A 77 -3.72 6.95 13.37
N THR A 78 -4.46 6.09 14.05
CA THR A 78 -4.42 5.97 15.51
C THR A 78 -4.02 4.56 15.91
N MET A 79 -3.10 4.49 16.86
CA MET A 79 -2.78 3.29 17.62
C MET A 79 -3.44 3.37 19.01
N ILE A 80 -3.34 2.29 19.79
CA ILE A 80 -3.86 2.27 21.17
C ILE A 80 -3.25 3.39 22.02
N MET A 81 -1.99 3.75 21.80
CA MET A 81 -1.25 4.74 22.59
C MET A 81 -0.50 5.78 21.73
N GLY A 82 -0.98 6.06 20.53
CA GLY A 82 -0.29 6.99 19.65
C GLY A 82 -1.09 7.40 18.42
N ILE A 83 -0.53 8.37 17.72
CA ILE A 83 -1.04 8.87 16.44
C ILE A 83 0.07 8.80 15.40
N SER A 84 -0.30 8.62 14.15
CA SER A 84 0.62 8.67 13.02
C SER A 84 0.12 9.62 11.95
N ALA A 85 1.06 10.24 11.24
CA ALA A 85 0.81 10.95 10.00
C ALA A 85 1.60 10.26 8.88
N THR A 86 1.02 10.16 7.71
CA THR A 86 1.63 9.45 6.58
C THR A 86 1.52 10.23 5.29
N ILE A 87 2.50 10.03 4.43
CA ILE A 87 2.48 10.40 3.02
C ILE A 87 2.93 9.19 2.22
N GLY A 88 2.28 8.93 1.09
CA GLY A 88 2.65 7.74 0.33
C GLY A 88 2.18 7.75 -1.12
N TYR A 89 2.61 6.70 -1.79
CA TYR A 89 2.34 6.39 -3.18
C TYR A 89 1.90 4.94 -3.28
N GLN A 90 0.83 4.69 -4.04
CA GLN A 90 0.32 3.35 -4.34
C GLN A 90 0.29 3.13 -5.84
N TYR A 91 0.84 1.99 -6.27
CA TYR A 91 0.82 1.54 -7.66
C TYR A 91 -0.01 0.27 -7.79
N TYR A 92 -0.97 0.27 -8.71
CA TYR A 92 -1.82 -0.88 -9.02
C TYR A 92 -1.27 -1.64 -10.22
N TYR A 93 -0.92 -2.89 -10.04
CA TYR A 93 -0.58 -3.83 -11.11
C TYR A 93 -1.83 -4.32 -11.84
N ILE A 94 -2.87 -4.58 -11.06
CA ILE A 94 -4.19 -5.00 -11.54
C ILE A 94 -5.22 -4.18 -10.78
N ARG A 95 -6.13 -3.53 -11.50
CA ARG A 95 -7.22 -2.74 -10.92
C ARG A 95 -8.55 -3.25 -11.44
N SER A 96 -9.16 -4.18 -10.69
CA SER A 96 -10.44 -4.82 -10.99
C SER A 96 -11.18 -5.10 -9.68
N LYS A 97 -12.17 -6.01 -9.69
CA LYS A 97 -12.83 -6.48 -8.47
C LYS A 97 -11.82 -7.06 -7.46
N LEU A 98 -10.82 -7.77 -7.97
CA LEU A 98 -9.63 -8.19 -7.24
C LEU A 98 -8.46 -7.36 -7.74
N SER A 99 -7.85 -6.55 -6.90
CA SER A 99 -6.73 -5.69 -7.28
C SER A 99 -5.47 -6.01 -6.49
N ILE A 100 -4.33 -5.90 -7.18
CA ILE A 100 -3.00 -6.10 -6.59
C ILE A 100 -2.26 -4.79 -6.70
N SER A 101 -1.69 -4.33 -5.61
CA SER A 101 -0.96 -3.06 -5.55
C SER A 101 0.24 -3.13 -4.62
N SER A 102 1.24 -2.30 -4.92
CA SER A 102 2.31 -1.96 -3.98
C SER A 102 2.06 -0.58 -3.41
N VAL A 103 2.35 -0.40 -2.13
CA VAL A 103 2.30 0.89 -1.45
C VAL A 103 3.66 1.20 -0.87
N PHE A 104 4.13 2.41 -1.12
CA PHE A 104 5.33 2.98 -0.51
C PHE A 104 4.90 4.18 0.31
N SER A 105 5.18 4.17 1.60
CA SER A 105 4.81 5.27 2.48
C SER A 105 5.90 5.62 3.47
N SER A 106 5.86 6.85 3.93
CA SER A 106 6.68 7.36 5.02
C SER A 106 5.77 7.83 6.12
N GLN A 107 6.03 7.37 7.33
CA GLN A 107 5.19 7.62 8.49
C GLN A 107 5.99 8.32 9.57
N ALA A 108 5.43 9.39 10.10
CA ALA A 108 5.83 9.99 11.36
C ALA A 108 4.83 9.57 12.43
N PHE A 109 5.30 9.12 13.57
CA PHE A 109 4.43 8.70 14.66
C PHE A 109 4.88 9.30 15.99
N ILE A 110 3.90 9.52 16.87
CA ILE A 110 4.09 9.99 18.23
C ILE A 110 3.30 9.06 19.16
N HIS A 111 3.98 8.49 20.14
CA HIS A 111 3.38 7.62 21.16
C HIS A 111 3.97 7.96 22.54
N LEU A 112 3.43 7.36 23.61
CA LEU A 112 3.85 7.66 25.00
C LEU A 112 5.34 7.41 25.27
N GLY A 113 6.02 6.55 24.50
CA GLY A 113 7.44 6.25 24.63
C GLY A 113 8.36 7.09 23.75
N GLY A 114 7.81 8.02 22.93
CA GLY A 114 8.61 8.85 22.03
C GLY A 114 7.97 9.11 20.68
N SER A 115 8.79 9.57 19.77
CA SER A 115 8.41 9.82 18.37
C SER A 115 9.39 9.14 17.42
N GLY A 116 8.94 8.84 16.23
CA GLY A 116 9.78 8.20 15.23
C GLY A 116 9.32 8.47 13.80
N PHE A 117 10.18 8.08 12.88
CA PHE A 117 9.95 8.13 11.44
C PHE A 117 10.24 6.76 10.84
N MET A 118 9.35 6.27 9.98
CA MET A 118 9.45 4.92 9.46
C MET A 118 9.00 4.86 8.00
N PRO A 119 9.92 4.61 7.07
CA PRO A 119 9.56 4.25 5.71
C PRO A 119 9.06 2.82 5.65
N THR A 120 8.01 2.59 4.87
CA THR A 120 7.39 1.28 4.67
C THR A 120 7.18 0.99 3.20
N ALA A 121 7.25 -0.29 2.84
CA ALA A 121 6.87 -0.79 1.53
C ALA A 121 5.95 -2.00 1.72
N SER A 122 4.85 -2.08 1.01
CA SER A 122 3.90 -3.17 1.13
C SER A 122 3.43 -3.73 -0.20
N LEU A 123 2.99 -4.99 -0.16
CA LEU A 123 2.25 -5.64 -1.24
C LEU A 123 0.86 -5.98 -0.73
N THR A 124 -0.16 -5.50 -1.43
CA THR A 124 -1.55 -5.56 -1.00
C THR A 124 -2.44 -6.21 -2.03
N LEU A 125 -3.25 -7.16 -1.59
CA LEU A 125 -4.37 -7.73 -2.30
C LEU A 125 -5.65 -7.08 -1.77
N ASN A 126 -6.43 -6.46 -2.67
CA ASN A 126 -7.68 -5.81 -2.32
C ASN A 126 -8.83 -6.52 -3.03
N TYR A 127 -9.89 -6.85 -2.29
CA TYR A 127 -11.13 -7.38 -2.85
C TYR A 127 -12.28 -6.40 -2.61
N ASN A 128 -12.84 -5.89 -3.70
CA ASN A 128 -13.96 -4.95 -3.64
C ASN A 128 -15.25 -5.69 -3.30
N LEU A 129 -15.77 -5.50 -2.08
CA LEU A 129 -17.07 -6.02 -1.65
C LEU A 129 -18.21 -5.25 -2.31
N THR A 130 -18.07 -3.93 -2.28
CA THR A 130 -19.02 -2.96 -2.86
C THR A 130 -18.24 -1.81 -3.51
N LYS A 131 -18.93 -0.80 -4.06
CA LYS A 131 -18.30 0.41 -4.61
C LYS A 131 -17.60 1.25 -3.53
N TRP A 132 -18.01 1.11 -2.28
CA TRP A 132 -17.53 1.91 -1.14
C TRP A 132 -16.78 1.10 -0.07
N ALA A 133 -16.74 -0.25 -0.17
CA ALA A 133 -16.08 -1.10 0.82
C ALA A 133 -15.21 -2.17 0.17
N LYS A 134 -14.01 -2.37 0.69
CA LYS A 134 -13.09 -3.42 0.26
C LYS A 134 -12.38 -4.08 1.43
N ILE A 135 -12.05 -5.36 1.27
CA ILE A 135 -11.15 -6.10 2.13
C ILE A 135 -9.73 -5.90 1.60
N LYS A 136 -8.79 -5.68 2.50
CA LYS A 136 -7.36 -5.58 2.22
C LYS A 136 -6.62 -6.67 2.98
N LEU A 137 -5.73 -7.36 2.30
CA LEU A 137 -4.81 -8.34 2.88
C LEU A 137 -3.44 -8.14 2.25
N GLY A 138 -2.39 -8.32 3.02
CA GLY A 138 -1.05 -8.19 2.48
C GLY A 138 0.05 -8.35 3.50
N CYS A 139 1.24 -7.94 3.09
CA CYS A 139 2.40 -7.83 3.95
C CYS A 139 3.10 -6.50 3.72
N PHE A 140 3.69 -5.95 4.77
CA PHE A 140 4.52 -4.77 4.65
C PHE A 140 5.87 -5.01 5.31
N GLY A 141 6.90 -4.43 4.70
CA GLY A 141 8.26 -4.39 5.20
C GLY A 141 8.54 -3.07 5.89
N LEU A 142 9.16 -3.15 7.05
CA LEU A 142 9.67 -2.03 7.82
C LEU A 142 11.15 -1.87 7.53
N ILE A 143 11.57 -0.66 7.23
CA ILE A 143 12.98 -0.33 7.08
C ILE A 143 13.40 0.44 8.32
N HIS A 144 14.17 -0.21 9.21
CA HIS A 144 14.73 0.46 10.37
C HIS A 144 15.90 1.37 9.94
N LEU A 145 15.67 2.68 9.97
CA LEU A 145 16.72 3.69 9.73
C LEU A 145 17.32 4.08 11.08
N GLY A 146 18.37 3.35 11.49
CA GLY A 146 19.25 3.75 12.58
C GLY A 146 18.75 3.42 13.99
N GLY A 147 19.34 2.41 14.58
CA GLY A 147 19.41 2.19 16.02
C GLY A 147 20.87 2.21 16.45
N THR A 148 21.19 2.89 17.52
CA THR A 148 22.53 2.97 18.14
C THR A 148 22.95 1.70 18.88
N SER A 149 22.51 0.54 18.42
CA SER A 149 22.97 -0.75 18.93
C SER A 149 23.85 -1.43 17.88
N SER A 150 25.02 -1.80 18.27
CA SER A 150 26.17 -2.30 17.53
C SER A 150 26.01 -3.68 16.85
N GLU A 151 24.85 -4.01 16.34
CA GLU A 151 24.67 -5.11 15.40
C GLU A 151 24.21 -4.52 14.06
N SER A 152 25.20 -4.39 13.17
CA SER A 152 25.06 -3.93 11.80
C SER A 152 24.30 -4.96 10.96
N GLY A 153 22.99 -4.97 11.05
CA GLY A 153 22.12 -5.68 10.14
C GLY A 153 20.99 -4.76 9.73
N ASN A 154 20.88 -4.44 8.44
CA ASN A 154 19.64 -3.88 7.89
C ASN A 154 18.58 -5.00 7.94
N ASP A 155 17.96 -5.18 9.09
CA ASP A 155 16.88 -6.14 9.25
C ASP A 155 15.60 -5.51 8.70
N ILE A 156 15.01 -6.19 7.71
CA ILE A 156 13.69 -5.85 7.19
C ILE A 156 12.70 -6.78 7.88
N ASP A 157 11.89 -6.21 8.73
CA ASP A 157 10.77 -6.94 9.34
C ASP A 157 9.60 -6.98 8.37
N VAL A 158 9.11 -8.18 8.07
CA VAL A 158 7.94 -8.37 7.22
C VAL A 158 6.76 -8.79 8.10
N LEU A 159 5.72 -7.96 8.13
CA LEU A 159 4.54 -8.18 8.95
C LEU A 159 3.30 -8.35 8.05
N PRO A 160 2.46 -9.37 8.31
CA PRO A 160 1.17 -9.48 7.65
C PRO A 160 0.20 -8.42 8.17
N PHE A 161 -0.69 -7.97 7.32
CA PHE A 161 -1.77 -7.05 7.70
C PHE A 161 -3.08 -7.45 7.06
N GLY A 162 -4.18 -7.00 7.66
CA GLY A 162 -5.52 -7.19 7.13
C GLY A 162 -6.50 -6.19 7.70
N GLY A 163 -7.48 -5.79 6.88
CA GLY A 163 -8.47 -4.81 7.29
C GLY A 163 -9.57 -4.57 6.29
N LEU A 164 -10.52 -3.76 6.72
CA LEU A 164 -11.60 -3.22 5.91
C LEU A 164 -11.29 -1.77 5.57
N ASN A 165 -11.45 -1.42 4.31
CA ASN A 165 -11.28 -0.06 3.82
C ASN A 165 -12.59 0.43 3.24
N PHE A 166 -13.03 1.62 3.68
CA PHE A 166 -14.22 2.32 3.20
C PHE A 166 -13.78 3.53 2.38
N GLN A 167 -14.38 3.71 1.21
CA GLN A 167 -14.03 4.73 0.23
C GLN A 167 -15.24 5.60 -0.09
N PHE A 168 -15.06 6.93 -0.11
CA PHE A 168 -16.11 7.91 -0.43
C PHE A 168 -15.54 9.26 -0.88
#